data_2726e7a2e316dcf2eda0e300ea1e8b58
#
_entry.id   2726e7a2e316dcf2eda0e300ea1e8b58
#
_cell.length_a   1.000
_cell.length_b   1.000
_cell.length_c   1.000
_cell.angle_alpha   90.00
_cell.angle_beta   90.00
_cell.angle_gamma   90.00
#
_symmetry.space_group_name_H-M   'P 1'
#
loop_
_entity.id
_entity.type
_entity.pdbx_description
1 polymer ?
#
loop_
_entity_poly.entity_id
_entity_poly.type
_entity_poly.pdbx_seq_one_letter_code
_entity_poly.pdbx_strand_id
1 'polypeptide(L)'
;MADQRRARSDPSARGLAPTLADVTEDHNANDDGDLQISGPVQLRRERCATTTADQRLLDRRGPTDWVHTDPWRVMRIQGEFVDGFDALAEMPRAVTVFGSARTVPHSPEYRLGEELGRALVQAGYAVITGGGPGAMEAANRGASESGGYSVGLGIELPFEQRLNHWVDLGINFRYFFVRKTMFVKYAQAFVCLPGGFGT
;
A
#
# COMPACT_ATOMS: atom_id res chain seq x y z
N MET A 1 -44.51 21.69 61.47
CA MET A 1 -44.37 23.14 61.23
C MET A 1 -43.20 23.24 60.25
N ALA A 2 -43.50 23.27 58.95
CA ALA A 2 -43.37 24.42 58.02
C ALA A 2 -41.90 24.81 57.88
N ASP A 3 -41.29 24.76 56.77
CA ASP A 3 -41.59 25.65 55.65
C ASP A 3 -40.94 25.11 54.32
N GLN A 4 -41.73 25.11 53.27
CA GLN A 4 -41.33 24.85 51.90
C GLN A 4 -40.89 26.19 51.29
N ARG A 5 -39.65 26.26 50.80
CA ARG A 5 -39.33 27.31 49.83
C ARG A 5 -38.87 26.68 48.50
N ARG A 6 -39.75 26.81 47.53
CA ARG A 6 -39.49 26.59 46.11
C ARG A 6 -38.44 27.58 45.64
N ALA A 7 -37.34 27.08 45.06
CA ALA A 7 -36.47 27.88 44.19
C ALA A 7 -36.87 27.66 42.74
N ARG A 8 -37.17 28.75 42.06
CA ARG A 8 -37.60 28.84 40.66
C ARG A 8 -36.46 28.43 39.73
N SER A 9 -36.75 27.62 38.73
CA SER A 9 -35.92 27.34 37.58
C SER A 9 -35.82 28.57 36.67
N ASP A 10 -34.59 28.98 36.38
CA ASP A 10 -34.25 29.99 35.35
C ASP A 10 -34.16 29.29 34.01
N PRO A 11 -34.89 29.67 32.94
CA PRO A 11 -34.84 29.04 31.64
C PRO A 11 -34.03 29.87 30.62
N SER A 12 -32.77 30.24 30.92
CA SER A 12 -31.96 31.07 30.01
C SER A 12 -30.53 30.55 29.78
N ALA A 13 -30.34 29.24 29.60
CA ALA A 13 -29.10 28.70 29.07
C ALA A 13 -29.41 27.91 27.79
N ARG A 14 -29.75 28.60 26.71
CA ARG A 14 -29.65 28.05 25.35
C ARG A 14 -28.19 28.00 25.00
N GLY A 15 -27.61 26.81 25.07
CA GLY A 15 -26.29 26.54 24.54
C GLY A 15 -26.22 26.89 23.05
N LEU A 16 -25.29 27.75 22.71
CA LEU A 16 -24.92 28.05 21.33
C LEU A 16 -24.41 26.77 20.68
N ALA A 17 -24.87 26.49 19.48
CA ALA A 17 -24.30 25.47 18.61
C ALA A 17 -22.81 25.76 18.37
N PRO A 18 -21.93 24.75 18.35
CA PRO A 18 -20.52 24.94 18.06
C PRO A 18 -20.34 25.58 16.67
N THR A 19 -19.53 26.62 16.59
CA THR A 19 -19.17 27.28 15.35
C THR A 19 -18.22 26.38 14.54
N LEU A 20 -18.24 26.53 13.21
CA LEU A 20 -17.41 25.79 12.23
C LEU A 20 -15.89 25.85 12.51
N ALA A 21 -15.44 26.63 13.46
CA ALA A 21 -14.04 26.75 13.89
C ALA A 21 -13.62 25.66 14.91
N ASP A 22 -14.58 25.00 15.59
CA ASP A 22 -14.28 23.97 16.60
C ASP A 22 -14.17 22.56 16.03
N VAL A 23 -14.24 22.39 14.70
CA VAL A 23 -14.20 21.07 14.03
C VAL A 23 -12.82 20.77 13.42
N THR A 24 -11.83 21.64 13.59
CA THR A 24 -10.52 21.48 12.90
C THR A 24 -9.35 21.06 13.78
N GLU A 25 -9.57 20.66 15.03
CA GLU A 25 -8.49 20.06 15.84
C GLU A 25 -9.00 18.76 16.46
N ASP A 26 -8.76 17.63 15.80
CA ASP A 26 -8.47 16.29 16.32
C ASP A 26 -8.62 15.18 15.26
N HIS A 27 -7.99 15.37 14.10
CA HIS A 27 -7.86 14.28 13.12
C HIS A 27 -6.40 14.00 12.79
N ASN A 28 -5.55 13.85 13.82
CA ASN A 28 -4.20 13.39 13.59
C ASN A 28 -3.66 12.58 14.79
N ALA A 29 -4.17 11.37 14.95
CA ALA A 29 -3.51 10.35 15.79
C ALA A 29 -3.90 8.97 15.28
N ASN A 30 -3.02 8.32 14.49
CA ASN A 30 -2.78 6.88 14.46
C ASN A 30 -3.98 5.91 14.40
N ASP A 31 -4.86 6.03 13.41
CA ASP A 31 -5.84 4.99 13.07
C ASP A 31 -5.44 4.22 11.78
N ASP A 32 -4.14 4.21 11.44
CA ASP A 32 -3.60 3.61 10.22
C ASP A 32 -3.36 2.09 10.33
N GLY A 33 -3.50 1.49 11.52
CA GLY A 33 -3.21 0.08 11.77
C GLY A 33 -4.20 -0.93 11.14
N ASP A 34 -5.41 -0.50 10.83
CA ASP A 34 -6.49 -1.39 10.42
C ASP A 34 -7.02 -1.10 9.00
N LEU A 35 -6.20 -0.53 8.13
CA LEU A 35 -6.59 -0.26 6.74
C LEU A 35 -6.09 -1.36 5.80
N GLN A 36 -6.99 -1.99 5.06
CA GLN A 36 -6.69 -2.91 3.97
C GLN A 36 -7.18 -2.37 2.63
N ILE A 37 -6.31 -2.36 1.62
CA ILE A 37 -6.66 -2.06 0.23
C ILE A 37 -6.85 -3.37 -0.53
N SER A 38 -8.01 -3.56 -1.14
CA SER A 38 -8.36 -4.73 -1.93
C SER A 38 -8.84 -4.27 -3.31
N GLY A 39 -7.92 -4.21 -4.28
CA GLY A 39 -8.18 -3.56 -5.57
C GLY A 39 -8.64 -2.10 -5.37
N PRO A 40 -9.79 -1.69 -5.92
CA PRO A 40 -10.33 -0.34 -5.73
C PRO A 40 -10.99 -0.12 -4.35
N VAL A 41 -11.03 -1.15 -3.48
CA VAL A 41 -11.77 -1.12 -2.22
C VAL A 41 -10.82 -0.94 -1.05
N GLN A 42 -11.15 -0.01 -0.14
CA GLN A 42 -10.49 0.14 1.16
C GLN A 42 -11.37 -0.50 2.25
N LEU A 43 -10.78 -1.40 3.04
CA LEU A 43 -11.41 -2.06 4.17
C LEU A 43 -10.76 -1.58 5.46
N ARG A 44 -11.56 -1.44 6.51
CA ARG A 44 -11.07 -1.00 7.82
C ARG A 44 -11.56 -1.94 8.92
N ARG A 45 -10.69 -2.14 9.93
CA ARG A 45 -10.98 -2.88 11.17
C ARG A 45 -11.40 -4.35 10.90
N GLU A 46 -12.47 -4.81 11.47
CA GLU A 46 -12.95 -6.21 11.40
C GLU A 46 -13.26 -6.71 9.98
N ARG A 47 -13.34 -5.83 9.00
CA ARG A 47 -13.57 -6.19 7.59
C ARG A 47 -12.30 -6.53 6.82
N CYS A 48 -11.12 -6.32 7.44
CA CYS A 48 -9.85 -6.71 6.84
C CYS A 48 -9.76 -8.23 6.71
N ALA A 49 -9.35 -8.70 5.53
CA ALA A 49 -9.16 -10.13 5.30
C ALA A 49 -7.90 -10.63 6.03
N THR A 50 -7.98 -11.79 6.65
CA THR A 50 -6.87 -12.44 7.35
C THR A 50 -5.99 -13.31 6.44
N THR A 51 -6.41 -13.52 5.18
CA THR A 51 -5.74 -14.38 4.21
C THR A 51 -5.57 -13.67 2.87
N THR A 52 -4.49 -13.99 2.15
CA THR A 52 -4.25 -13.45 0.80
C THR A 52 -5.12 -14.12 -0.26
N ALA A 53 -5.23 -13.49 -1.44
CA ALA A 53 -5.93 -14.07 -2.57
C ALA A 53 -5.27 -15.37 -3.06
N ASP A 54 -3.93 -15.43 -3.03
CA ASP A 54 -3.18 -16.64 -3.39
C ASP A 54 -3.39 -17.78 -2.39
N GLN A 55 -3.43 -17.47 -1.08
CA GLN A 55 -3.78 -18.48 -0.06
C GLN A 55 -5.16 -19.06 -0.30
N ARG A 56 -6.16 -18.21 -0.59
CA ARG A 56 -7.52 -18.67 -0.92
C ARG A 56 -7.57 -19.45 -2.24
N LEU A 57 -6.73 -19.12 -3.21
CA LEU A 57 -6.61 -19.88 -4.46
C LEU A 57 -6.10 -21.29 -4.25
N LEU A 58 -5.17 -21.48 -3.30
CA LEU A 58 -4.54 -22.76 -2.99
C LEU A 58 -5.30 -23.58 -1.94
N ASP A 59 -6.27 -22.99 -1.25
CA ASP A 59 -7.05 -23.67 -0.23
C ASP A 59 -8.08 -24.60 -0.85
N ARG A 60 -7.86 -25.93 -0.68
CA ARG A 60 -8.70 -27.02 -1.20
C ARG A 60 -9.68 -27.59 -0.18
N ARG A 61 -9.78 -27.00 1.00
CA ARG A 61 -10.54 -27.56 2.15
C ARG A 61 -11.98 -27.05 2.24
N GLY A 62 -12.58 -26.58 1.17
CA GLY A 62 -13.96 -26.13 1.16
C GLY A 62 -14.93 -27.11 0.49
N PRO A 63 -16.24 -26.97 0.70
CA PRO A 63 -17.26 -27.64 -0.10
C PRO A 63 -17.10 -27.27 -1.59
N THR A 64 -17.65 -28.11 -2.49
CA THR A 64 -17.49 -28.01 -3.96
C THR A 64 -17.96 -26.69 -4.59
N ASP A 65 -18.44 -25.74 -3.83
CA ASP A 65 -18.85 -24.39 -4.27
C ASP A 65 -17.68 -23.58 -4.92
N TRP A 66 -16.43 -23.95 -4.64
CA TRP A 66 -15.26 -23.34 -5.29
C TRP A 66 -15.29 -23.50 -6.82
N VAL A 67 -15.86 -24.59 -7.33
CA VAL A 67 -15.99 -24.86 -8.77
C VAL A 67 -16.83 -23.76 -9.44
N HIS A 68 -17.85 -23.26 -8.78
CA HIS A 68 -18.72 -22.19 -9.31
C HIS A 68 -18.11 -20.79 -9.16
N THR A 69 -17.13 -20.62 -8.29
CA THR A 69 -16.45 -19.32 -8.09
C THR A 69 -15.18 -19.16 -8.93
N ASP A 70 -14.60 -20.25 -9.40
CA ASP A 70 -13.37 -20.23 -10.18
C ASP A 70 -13.45 -19.48 -11.52
N PRO A 71 -14.53 -19.56 -12.33
CA PRO A 71 -14.64 -18.77 -13.54
C PRO A 71 -14.50 -17.26 -13.25
N TRP A 72 -15.12 -16.76 -12.19
CA TRP A 72 -15.03 -15.37 -11.77
C TRP A 72 -13.65 -15.00 -11.26
N ARG A 73 -12.97 -15.96 -10.65
CA ARG A 73 -11.58 -15.81 -10.21
C ARG A 73 -10.62 -15.69 -11.40
N VAL A 74 -10.79 -16.52 -12.42
CA VAL A 74 -10.02 -16.44 -13.68
C VAL A 74 -10.22 -15.08 -14.34
N MET A 75 -11.43 -14.58 -14.42
CA MET A 75 -11.71 -13.24 -14.98
C MET A 75 -11.02 -12.14 -14.18
N ARG A 76 -10.96 -12.24 -12.86
CA ARG A 76 -10.22 -11.27 -12.02
C ARG A 76 -8.72 -11.34 -12.24
N ILE A 77 -8.16 -12.53 -12.40
CA ILE A 77 -6.75 -12.72 -12.73
C ILE A 77 -6.43 -12.08 -14.08
N GLN A 78 -7.28 -12.31 -15.08
CA GLN A 78 -7.15 -11.67 -16.39
C GLN A 78 -7.26 -10.15 -16.29
N GLY A 79 -8.19 -9.64 -15.49
CA GLY A 79 -8.34 -8.21 -15.23
C GLY A 79 -7.05 -7.60 -14.67
N GLU A 80 -6.43 -8.23 -13.67
CA GLU A 80 -5.16 -7.75 -13.13
C GLU A 80 -4.00 -7.77 -14.14
N PHE A 81 -4.00 -8.71 -15.08
CA PHE A 81 -3.04 -8.68 -16.17
C PHE A 81 -3.29 -7.49 -17.11
N VAL A 82 -4.55 -7.25 -17.46
CA VAL A 82 -4.93 -6.10 -18.31
C VAL A 82 -4.53 -4.80 -17.63
N ASP A 83 -4.92 -4.61 -16.37
CA ASP A 83 -4.60 -3.41 -15.59
C ASP A 83 -3.08 -3.19 -15.48
N GLY A 84 -2.32 -4.26 -15.20
CA GLY A 84 -0.87 -4.19 -15.09
C GLY A 84 -0.17 -3.88 -16.41
N PHE A 85 -0.62 -4.48 -17.51
CA PHE A 85 -0.06 -4.21 -18.84
C PHE A 85 -0.42 -2.80 -19.33
N ASP A 86 -1.63 -2.34 -19.09
CA ASP A 86 -2.08 -1.01 -19.47
C ASP A 86 -1.31 0.07 -18.70
N ALA A 87 -1.27 -0.03 -17.38
CA ALA A 87 -0.60 0.94 -16.53
C ALA A 87 0.92 1.03 -16.79
N LEU A 88 1.55 -0.06 -17.23
CA LEU A 88 2.99 -0.12 -17.51
C LEU A 88 3.33 -0.06 -19.00
N ALA A 89 2.35 0.18 -19.88
CA ALA A 89 2.53 0.12 -21.34
C ALA A 89 3.61 1.09 -21.86
N GLU A 90 3.66 2.28 -21.28
CA GLU A 90 4.60 3.35 -21.67
C GLU A 90 5.82 3.47 -20.73
N MET A 91 6.10 2.41 -19.96
CA MET A 91 7.24 2.41 -19.05
C MET A 91 8.56 2.60 -19.80
N PRO A 92 9.43 3.53 -19.37
CA PRO A 92 10.79 3.58 -19.86
C PRO A 92 11.57 2.34 -19.42
N ARG A 93 12.79 2.17 -19.96
CA ARG A 93 13.67 1.09 -19.50
C ARG A 93 13.86 1.19 -17.99
N ALA A 94 13.69 0.08 -17.28
CA ALA A 94 13.68 0.07 -15.85
C ALA A 94 14.57 -1.03 -15.27
N VAL A 95 15.01 -0.83 -14.03
CA VAL A 95 15.69 -1.81 -13.21
C VAL A 95 14.84 -2.07 -11.96
N THR A 96 14.64 -3.35 -11.66
CA THR A 96 13.94 -3.74 -10.44
C THR A 96 14.92 -3.84 -9.28
N VAL A 97 14.56 -3.25 -8.15
CA VAL A 97 15.32 -3.31 -6.91
C VAL A 97 14.50 -4.06 -5.85
N PHE A 98 15.05 -5.17 -5.38
CA PHE A 98 14.54 -5.93 -4.25
C PHE A 98 15.37 -5.67 -3.00
N GLY A 99 14.74 -5.68 -1.84
CA GLY A 99 15.41 -5.49 -0.56
C GLY A 99 14.46 -5.68 0.62
N SER A 100 15.00 -5.66 1.82
CA SER A 100 14.24 -5.88 3.05
C SER A 100 13.29 -4.72 3.35
N ALA A 101 12.03 -5.03 3.64
CA ALA A 101 11.06 -4.08 4.19
C ALA A 101 11.43 -3.61 5.62
N ARG A 102 12.38 -4.30 6.28
CA ARG A 102 12.81 -4.01 7.66
C ARG A 102 14.07 -3.16 7.73
N THR A 103 14.62 -2.74 6.59
CA THR A 103 15.79 -1.82 6.58
C THR A 103 15.41 -0.53 7.29
N VAL A 104 16.19 -0.20 8.31
CA VAL A 104 15.93 0.96 9.17
C VAL A 104 16.27 2.24 8.40
N PRO A 105 15.41 3.28 8.39
CA PRO A 105 15.72 4.57 7.82
C PRO A 105 17.06 5.12 8.34
N HIS A 106 17.82 5.75 7.46
CA HIS A 106 19.15 6.32 7.72
C HIS A 106 20.26 5.33 8.07
N SER A 107 20.00 4.02 8.06
CA SER A 107 21.06 3.01 8.17
C SER A 107 21.99 3.04 6.96
N PRO A 108 23.20 2.45 7.03
CA PRO A 108 24.06 2.32 5.85
C PRO A 108 23.40 1.62 4.68
N GLU A 109 22.61 0.59 4.95
CA GLU A 109 21.85 -0.17 3.94
C GLU A 109 20.75 0.66 3.29
N TYR A 110 20.08 1.52 4.08
CA TYR A 110 19.08 2.45 3.55
C TYR A 110 19.71 3.47 2.62
N ARG A 111 20.85 4.07 3.03
CA ARG A 111 21.61 5.02 2.20
C ARG A 111 22.10 4.38 0.90
N LEU A 112 22.57 3.13 0.97
CA LEU A 112 22.96 2.37 -0.21
C LEU A 112 21.76 2.21 -1.19
N GLY A 113 20.57 1.97 -0.67
CA GLY A 113 19.34 1.93 -1.46
C GLY A 113 19.05 3.28 -2.15
N GLU A 114 19.17 4.40 -1.42
CA GLU A 114 19.00 5.75 -1.97
C GLU A 114 20.04 6.06 -3.06
N GLU A 115 21.31 5.74 -2.80
CA GLU A 115 22.41 5.94 -3.76
C GLU A 115 22.20 5.11 -5.03
N LEU A 116 21.76 3.85 -4.86
CA LEU A 116 21.43 2.96 -5.98
C LEU A 116 20.29 3.55 -6.83
N GLY A 117 19.20 3.98 -6.22
CA GLY A 117 18.07 4.60 -6.92
C GLY A 117 18.50 5.82 -7.72
N ARG A 118 19.31 6.69 -7.12
CA ARG A 118 19.89 7.86 -7.79
C ARG A 118 20.80 7.48 -8.96
N ALA A 119 21.69 6.51 -8.77
CA ALA A 119 22.60 6.06 -9.80
C ALA A 119 21.88 5.45 -11.01
N LEU A 120 20.81 4.69 -10.78
CA LEU A 120 19.98 4.11 -11.83
C LEU A 120 19.31 5.20 -12.68
N VAL A 121 18.77 6.23 -12.04
CA VAL A 121 18.19 7.38 -12.77
C VAL A 121 19.24 8.13 -13.58
N GLN A 122 20.42 8.36 -13.01
CA GLN A 122 21.53 8.99 -13.74
C GLN A 122 22.00 8.16 -14.95
N ALA A 123 21.84 6.82 -14.86
CA ALA A 123 22.10 5.92 -15.98
C ALA A 123 20.93 5.80 -16.98
N GLY A 124 19.85 6.57 -16.79
CA GLY A 124 18.71 6.62 -17.69
C GLY A 124 17.69 5.49 -17.50
N TYR A 125 17.62 4.91 -16.31
CA TYR A 125 16.65 3.87 -15.98
C TYR A 125 15.61 4.38 -14.98
N ALA A 126 14.38 3.93 -15.16
CA ALA A 126 13.36 3.98 -14.10
C ALA A 126 13.66 2.93 -13.03
N VAL A 127 13.11 3.13 -11.84
CA VAL A 127 13.26 2.20 -10.71
C VAL A 127 11.93 1.55 -10.39
N ILE A 128 11.90 0.22 -10.41
CA ILE A 128 10.74 -0.57 -9.97
C ILE A 128 11.08 -1.22 -8.64
N THR A 129 10.20 -1.11 -7.67
CA THR A 129 10.29 -1.83 -6.39
C THR A 129 8.97 -2.50 -6.04
N GLY A 130 8.95 -3.20 -4.90
CA GLY A 130 7.69 -3.68 -4.32
C GLY A 130 6.82 -2.57 -3.71
N GLY A 131 7.28 -1.32 -3.71
CA GLY A 131 6.53 -0.18 -3.20
C GLY A 131 6.41 -0.09 -1.67
N GLY A 132 6.96 -1.07 -0.93
CA GLY A 132 6.90 -1.11 0.53
C GLY A 132 7.96 -0.24 1.21
N PRO A 133 8.08 -0.35 2.55
CA PRO A 133 9.05 0.38 3.34
C PRO A 133 10.48 -0.18 3.21
N GLY A 134 11.40 0.42 3.92
CA GLY A 134 12.78 -0.03 4.06
C GLY A 134 13.60 0.15 2.81
N ALA A 135 14.27 -0.90 2.32
CA ALA A 135 15.14 -0.82 1.16
C ALA A 135 14.38 -0.47 -0.13
N MET A 136 13.12 -0.86 -0.25
CA MET A 136 12.27 -0.50 -1.37
C MET A 136 11.97 0.99 -1.39
N GLU A 137 11.60 1.54 -0.23
CA GLU A 137 11.39 2.98 -0.04
C GLU A 137 12.67 3.77 -0.33
N ALA A 138 13.82 3.30 0.17
CA ALA A 138 15.10 3.93 -0.07
C ALA A 138 15.40 4.07 -1.58
N ALA A 139 15.22 2.99 -2.34
CA ALA A 139 15.44 3.00 -3.79
C ALA A 139 14.44 3.91 -4.52
N ASN A 140 13.16 3.87 -4.15
CA ASN A 140 12.14 4.77 -4.70
C ASN A 140 12.47 6.23 -4.39
N ARG A 141 12.89 6.54 -3.14
CA ARG A 141 13.30 7.87 -2.74
C ARG A 141 14.47 8.39 -3.56
N GLY A 142 15.55 7.60 -3.67
CA GLY A 142 16.71 7.97 -4.46
C GLY A 142 16.37 8.25 -5.93
N ALA A 143 15.44 7.50 -6.49
CA ALA A 143 14.93 7.70 -7.85
C ALA A 143 14.10 8.99 -7.96
N SER A 144 13.11 9.17 -7.11
CA SER A 144 12.18 10.32 -7.13
C SER A 144 12.91 11.64 -6.86
N GLU A 145 13.77 11.70 -5.82
CA GLU A 145 14.59 12.90 -5.53
C GLU A 145 15.56 13.28 -6.65
N SER A 146 15.89 12.33 -7.53
CA SER A 146 16.74 12.56 -8.70
C SER A 146 15.97 12.90 -9.97
N GLY A 147 14.65 13.09 -9.87
CA GLY A 147 13.77 13.39 -11.00
C GLY A 147 13.53 12.21 -11.94
N GLY A 148 13.80 10.98 -11.50
CA GLY A 148 13.54 9.76 -12.26
C GLY A 148 12.15 9.18 -11.99
N TYR A 149 11.74 8.23 -12.83
CA TYR A 149 10.45 7.58 -12.69
C TYR A 149 10.49 6.43 -11.68
N SER A 150 9.70 6.55 -10.63
CA SER A 150 9.69 5.67 -9.48
C SER A 150 8.40 4.85 -9.46
N VAL A 151 8.52 3.52 -9.53
CA VAL A 151 7.38 2.60 -9.65
C VAL A 151 7.31 1.65 -8.47
N GLY A 152 6.11 1.47 -7.94
CA GLY A 152 5.81 0.53 -6.87
C GLY A 152 4.81 -0.54 -7.30
N LEU A 153 5.26 -1.79 -7.38
CA LEU A 153 4.37 -2.92 -7.61
C LEU A 153 4.04 -3.58 -6.27
N GLY A 154 2.98 -3.11 -5.63
CA GLY A 154 2.48 -3.60 -4.36
C GLY A 154 1.78 -4.96 -4.47
N ILE A 155 1.51 -5.56 -3.32
CA ILE A 155 0.73 -6.78 -3.19
C ILE A 155 -0.26 -6.62 -2.05
N GLU A 156 -1.47 -7.09 -2.24
CA GLU A 156 -2.48 -7.10 -1.20
C GLU A 156 -2.09 -8.09 -0.09
N LEU A 157 -1.72 -7.56 1.06
CA LEU A 157 -1.41 -8.32 2.26
C LEU A 157 -2.39 -7.98 3.38
N PRO A 158 -2.69 -8.91 4.31
CA PRO A 158 -3.61 -8.64 5.41
C PRO A 158 -3.23 -7.49 6.32
N PHE A 159 -1.93 -7.18 6.43
CA PHE A 159 -1.38 -6.25 7.43
C PHE A 159 -0.48 -5.15 6.87
N GLU A 160 -0.13 -5.17 5.57
CA GLU A 160 0.73 -4.16 4.92
C GLU A 160 0.06 -3.64 3.66
N GLN A 161 -0.15 -2.33 3.55
CA GLN A 161 -1.19 -1.89 2.64
C GLN A 161 -0.88 -0.64 1.84
N ARG A 162 0.12 0.14 2.22
CA ARG A 162 0.39 1.39 1.52
C ARG A 162 1.71 1.33 0.78
N LEU A 163 1.67 1.80 -0.45
CA LEU A 163 2.89 2.13 -1.17
C LEU A 163 3.56 3.32 -0.47
N ASN A 164 4.89 3.33 -0.45
CA ASN A 164 5.63 4.47 0.07
C ASN A 164 5.37 5.71 -0.80
N HIS A 165 5.51 6.89 -0.21
CA HIS A 165 5.12 8.15 -0.87
C HIS A 165 6.09 8.64 -1.96
N TRP A 166 7.20 7.94 -2.18
CA TRP A 166 8.15 8.22 -3.25
C TRP A 166 7.81 7.52 -4.56
N VAL A 167 6.69 6.80 -4.60
CA VAL A 167 6.20 6.10 -5.78
C VAL A 167 5.35 7.04 -6.64
N ASP A 168 5.75 7.22 -7.90
CA ASP A 168 5.00 8.02 -8.88
C ASP A 168 3.86 7.19 -9.51
N LEU A 169 4.16 5.93 -9.89
CA LEU A 169 3.18 4.97 -10.38
C LEU A 169 3.10 3.77 -9.45
N GLY A 170 1.96 3.58 -8.82
CA GLY A 170 1.70 2.48 -7.91
C GLY A 170 0.59 1.54 -8.38
N ILE A 171 0.87 0.24 -8.40
CA ILE A 171 -0.11 -0.79 -8.73
C ILE A 171 -0.16 -1.80 -7.60
N ASN A 172 -1.34 -2.05 -7.03
CA ASN A 172 -1.55 -3.10 -6.05
C ASN A 172 -2.16 -4.33 -6.68
N PHE A 173 -1.45 -5.46 -6.63
CA PHE A 173 -1.90 -6.76 -7.14
C PHE A 173 -2.47 -7.61 -6.03
N ARG A 174 -3.43 -8.47 -6.36
CA ARG A 174 -3.94 -9.52 -5.48
C ARG A 174 -3.17 -10.81 -5.63
N TYR A 175 -2.67 -11.10 -6.84
CA TYR A 175 -2.02 -12.35 -7.17
C TYR A 175 -0.52 -12.17 -7.36
N PHE A 176 0.27 -12.90 -6.57
CA PHE A 176 1.73 -12.84 -6.62
C PHE A 176 2.30 -13.15 -8.01
N PHE A 177 1.71 -14.11 -8.71
CA PHE A 177 2.20 -14.51 -10.03
C PHE A 177 1.94 -13.44 -11.09
N VAL A 178 0.83 -12.69 -11.02
CA VAL A 178 0.57 -11.55 -11.90
C VAL A 178 1.62 -10.47 -11.65
N ARG A 179 1.81 -10.10 -10.38
CA ARG A 179 2.84 -9.14 -9.96
C ARG A 179 4.24 -9.55 -10.40
N LYS A 180 4.61 -10.82 -10.21
CA LYS A 180 5.91 -11.35 -10.64
C LYS A 180 6.10 -11.23 -12.15
N THR A 181 5.06 -11.49 -12.93
CA THR A 181 5.10 -11.32 -14.39
C THR A 181 5.41 -9.87 -14.76
N MET A 182 4.81 -8.88 -14.07
CA MET A 182 5.11 -7.47 -14.32
C MET A 182 6.56 -7.12 -13.99
N PHE A 183 7.08 -7.58 -12.86
CA PHE A 183 8.51 -7.40 -12.55
C PHE A 183 9.41 -7.94 -13.66
N VAL A 184 9.17 -9.17 -14.10
CA VAL A 184 10.01 -9.83 -15.12
C VAL A 184 9.88 -9.15 -16.49
N LYS A 185 8.67 -8.78 -16.88
CA LYS A 185 8.39 -8.22 -18.20
C LYS A 185 9.01 -6.83 -18.38
N TYR A 186 8.94 -5.98 -17.37
CA TYR A 186 9.31 -4.56 -17.50
C TYR A 186 10.71 -4.23 -17.00
N ALA A 187 11.40 -5.17 -16.33
CA ALA A 187 12.76 -4.96 -15.88
C ALA A 187 13.80 -5.39 -16.92
N GLN A 188 14.83 -4.55 -17.12
CA GLN A 188 16.02 -4.90 -17.90
C GLN A 188 17.04 -5.67 -17.05
N ALA A 189 17.03 -5.43 -15.74
CA ALA A 189 17.90 -6.08 -14.77
C ALA A 189 17.27 -6.09 -13.38
N PHE A 190 17.80 -6.92 -12.49
CA PHE A 190 17.40 -7.03 -11.11
C PHE A 190 18.59 -6.75 -10.19
N VAL A 191 18.38 -5.93 -9.18
CA VAL A 191 19.33 -5.72 -8.09
C VAL A 191 18.70 -6.19 -6.80
N CYS A 192 19.39 -7.08 -6.09
CA CYS A 192 18.95 -7.59 -4.79
C CYS A 192 19.85 -7.02 -3.68
N LEU A 193 19.28 -6.13 -2.88
CA LEU A 193 19.89 -5.67 -1.65
C LEU A 193 19.70 -6.73 -0.54
N PRO A 194 20.47 -6.67 0.55
CA PRO A 194 20.32 -7.60 1.67
C PRO A 194 18.87 -7.71 2.15
N GLY A 195 18.40 -8.93 2.36
CA GLY A 195 17.01 -9.20 2.75
C GLY A 195 16.77 -10.65 3.13
N GLY A 196 15.51 -11.01 3.30
CA GLY A 196 15.07 -12.36 3.62
C GLY A 196 14.71 -13.19 2.37
N PHE A 197 14.11 -14.36 2.60
CA PHE A 197 13.69 -15.27 1.52
C PHE A 197 12.64 -14.68 0.56
N GLY A 198 11.94 -13.63 0.98
CA GLY A 198 10.96 -12.93 0.14
C GLY A 198 11.54 -11.79 -0.68
N THR A 199 12.85 -11.60 -0.59
CA THR A 199 13.56 -10.50 -1.27
C THR A 199 14.01 -10.89 -2.66
#